data_88c50e21387cd339093e3e493e493f57
#
_entry.id   88c50e21387cd339093e3e493e493f57
#
_cell.length_a   1.000
_cell.length_b   1.000
_cell.length_c   1.000
_cell.angle_alpha   90.00
_cell.angle_beta   90.00
_cell.angle_gamma   90.00
#
_symmetry.space_group_name_H-M   'P 1'
#
loop_
_entity.id
_entity.type
_entity.pdbx_description
1 polymer ?
#
loop_
_entity_poly.entity_id
_entity_poly.type
_entity_poly.pdbx_seq_one_letter_code
_entity_poly.pdbx_strand_id
1 'polypeptide(L)'
;YVHAQDRLFQMDLARRQASGRLSEVVGEAGLENDKKFLVFSLRKAAEESYKDYSDEAKKILENYAQGVNSFIEEAKRDNKLPYEFSLLGYSPENWTPIDSLTVGKYMAYDLGGHWDHLGFNNWILNNLGEENLKQLLPDSFSKNKDNEEIIKANQGIDVSIR
;
A
#
# COMPACT_ATOMS: atom_id res chain seq x y z
N TYR A 1 18.11 10.16 6.35
CA TYR A 1 18.33 11.55 5.99
C TYR A 1 18.34 11.74 4.47
N VAL A 2 19.30 11.16 3.71
CA VAL A 2 19.46 11.35 2.26
C VAL A 2 18.19 11.01 1.46
N HIS A 3 17.51 9.91 1.82
CA HIS A 3 16.25 9.55 1.17
C HIS A 3 15.18 10.65 1.32
N ALA A 4 15.06 11.25 2.52
CA ALA A 4 14.15 12.36 2.75
C ALA A 4 14.60 13.64 2.00
N GLN A 5 15.90 13.90 1.94
CA GLN A 5 16.46 15.01 1.17
C GLN A 5 16.04 14.95 -0.31
N ASP A 6 16.01 13.75 -0.89
CA ASP A 6 15.70 13.56 -2.31
C ASP A 6 14.20 13.40 -2.59
N ARG A 7 13.42 12.85 -1.64
CA ARG A 7 12.07 12.32 -1.91
C ARG A 7 11.03 12.61 -0.82
N LEU A 8 11.22 13.61 0.05
CA LEU A 8 10.34 13.82 1.21
C LEU A 8 8.86 13.94 0.83
N PHE A 9 8.55 14.68 -0.23
CA PHE A 9 7.16 14.85 -0.66
C PHE A 9 6.55 13.54 -1.14
N GLN A 10 7.25 12.76 -1.97
CA GLN A 10 6.79 11.45 -2.42
C GLN A 10 6.65 10.46 -1.26
N MET A 11 7.56 10.51 -0.28
CA MET A 11 7.46 9.69 0.94
C MET A 11 6.21 10.05 1.73
N ASP A 12 5.91 11.35 1.93
CA ASP A 12 4.73 11.80 2.65
C ASP A 12 3.43 11.41 1.93
N LEU A 13 3.37 11.56 0.61
CA LEU A 13 2.22 11.12 -0.17
C LEU A 13 2.03 9.60 -0.09
N ALA A 14 3.09 8.81 -0.22
CA ALA A 14 3.02 7.35 -0.17
C ALA A 14 2.49 6.86 1.19
N ARG A 15 2.96 7.41 2.32
CA ARG A 15 2.44 7.03 3.64
C ARG A 15 0.98 7.44 3.84
N ARG A 16 0.57 8.61 3.32
CA ARG A 16 -0.84 9.07 3.38
C ARG A 16 -1.73 8.18 2.54
N GLN A 17 -1.31 7.90 1.30
CA GLN A 17 -2.03 6.99 0.41
C GLN A 17 -2.22 5.61 1.06
N ALA A 18 -1.15 5.02 1.55
CA ALA A 18 -1.17 3.70 2.19
C ALA A 18 -1.98 3.66 3.50
N SER A 19 -2.11 4.79 4.17
CA SER A 19 -2.86 4.94 5.43
C SER A 19 -4.32 5.34 5.25
N GLY A 20 -4.78 5.61 4.01
CA GLY A 20 -6.12 6.16 3.74
C GLY A 20 -6.28 7.59 4.27
N ARG A 21 -5.25 8.43 4.10
CA ARG A 21 -5.18 9.81 4.58
C ARG A 21 -4.81 10.80 3.48
N LEU A 22 -4.93 10.39 2.21
CA LEU A 22 -4.53 11.23 1.09
C LEU A 22 -5.42 12.46 0.95
N SER A 23 -6.72 12.34 1.26
CA SER A 23 -7.68 13.45 1.19
C SER A 23 -7.38 14.60 2.17
N GLU A 24 -6.58 14.37 3.22
CA GLU A 24 -6.14 15.44 4.13
C GLU A 24 -5.33 16.53 3.39
N VAL A 25 -4.69 16.17 2.28
CA VAL A 25 -3.81 17.08 1.53
C VAL A 25 -4.29 17.38 0.12
N VAL A 26 -5.01 16.47 -0.55
CA VAL A 26 -5.52 16.68 -1.91
C VAL A 26 -7.04 16.86 -1.96
N GLY A 27 -7.72 16.88 -0.82
CA GLY A 27 -9.16 17.07 -0.72
C GLY A 27 -9.96 15.91 -1.32
N GLU A 28 -11.10 16.22 -1.92
CA GLU A 28 -12.08 15.26 -2.44
C GLU A 28 -11.46 14.25 -3.43
N ALA A 29 -10.46 14.65 -4.19
CA ALA A 29 -9.75 13.79 -5.13
C ALA A 29 -9.10 12.54 -4.47
N GLY A 30 -8.79 12.63 -3.17
CA GLY A 30 -8.21 11.52 -2.39
C GLY A 30 -9.22 10.56 -1.77
N LEU A 31 -10.52 10.89 -1.73
CA LEU A 31 -11.51 10.16 -0.94
C LEU A 31 -11.69 8.70 -1.33
N GLU A 32 -11.73 8.39 -2.62
CA GLU A 32 -11.89 7.01 -3.08
C GLU A 32 -10.67 6.15 -2.74
N ASN A 33 -9.46 6.74 -2.84
CA ASN A 33 -8.24 6.10 -2.37
C ASN A 33 -8.31 5.83 -0.85
N ASP A 34 -8.73 6.82 -0.08
CA ASP A 34 -8.77 6.71 1.38
C ASP A 34 -9.77 5.65 1.82
N LYS A 35 -10.97 5.61 1.25
CA LYS A 35 -11.95 4.54 1.50
C LYS A 35 -11.36 3.16 1.24
N LYS A 36 -10.67 2.98 0.10
CA LYS A 36 -10.03 1.72 -0.28
C LYS A 36 -9.00 1.29 0.77
N PHE A 37 -8.06 2.16 1.12
CA PHE A 37 -6.96 1.81 2.03
C PHE A 37 -7.36 1.77 3.51
N LEU A 38 -8.43 2.45 3.91
CA LEU A 38 -9.05 2.26 5.22
C LEU A 38 -9.65 0.85 5.35
N VAL A 39 -10.30 0.33 4.30
CA VAL A 39 -10.81 -1.05 4.28
C VAL A 39 -9.66 -2.06 4.34
N PHE A 40 -8.60 -1.88 3.55
CA PHE A 40 -7.43 -2.77 3.60
C PHE A 40 -6.64 -2.68 4.91
N SER A 41 -6.75 -1.56 5.61
CA SER A 41 -6.16 -1.37 6.93
C SER A 41 -4.65 -1.65 6.98
N LEU A 42 -3.90 -1.25 5.94
CA LEU A 42 -2.45 -1.53 5.84
C LEU A 42 -1.66 -0.95 7.01
N ARG A 43 -2.04 0.24 7.50
CA ARG A 43 -1.42 0.87 8.66
C ARG A 43 -1.64 0.04 9.93
N LYS A 44 -2.86 -0.42 10.18
CA LYS A 44 -3.16 -1.29 11.32
C LYS A 44 -2.35 -2.60 11.24
N ALA A 45 -2.27 -3.19 10.05
CA ALA A 45 -1.44 -4.38 9.84
C ALA A 45 0.06 -4.10 10.06
N ALA A 46 0.55 -2.89 9.76
CA ALA A 46 1.91 -2.48 10.05
C ALA A 46 2.15 -2.33 11.57
N GLU A 47 1.21 -1.74 12.29
CA GLU A 47 1.25 -1.59 13.75
C GLU A 47 1.30 -2.95 14.46
N GLU A 48 0.48 -3.91 14.01
CA GLU A 48 0.50 -5.27 14.57
C GLU A 48 1.83 -5.98 14.24
N SER A 49 2.30 -5.92 13.01
CA SER A 49 3.58 -6.52 12.62
C SER A 49 4.77 -5.96 13.42
N TYR A 50 4.76 -4.64 13.71
CA TYR A 50 5.84 -4.01 14.45
C TYR A 50 6.02 -4.57 15.86
N LYS A 51 4.94 -5.02 16.50
CA LYS A 51 5.00 -5.63 17.85
C LYS A 51 5.88 -6.87 17.87
N ASP A 52 5.81 -7.68 16.82
CA ASP A 52 6.50 -8.97 16.69
C ASP A 52 7.94 -8.86 16.15
N TYR A 53 8.37 -7.66 15.74
CA TYR A 53 9.73 -7.45 15.25
C TYR A 53 10.76 -7.57 16.37
N SER A 54 11.94 -8.10 16.04
CA SER A 54 13.08 -8.11 16.96
C SER A 54 13.52 -6.70 17.36
N ASP A 55 14.17 -6.55 18.51
CA ASP A 55 14.68 -5.27 18.97
C ASP A 55 15.68 -4.67 17.98
N GLU A 56 16.47 -5.52 17.31
CA GLU A 56 17.40 -5.09 16.27
C GLU A 56 16.66 -4.49 15.07
N ALA A 57 15.59 -5.15 14.58
CA ALA A 57 14.78 -4.65 13.48
C ALA A 57 14.05 -3.35 13.86
N LYS A 58 13.50 -3.26 15.06
CA LYS A 58 12.91 -2.02 15.60
C LYS A 58 13.93 -0.89 15.61
N LYS A 59 15.14 -1.15 16.09
CA LYS A 59 16.23 -0.18 16.11
C LYS A 59 16.62 0.35 14.73
N ILE A 60 16.64 -0.51 13.71
CA ILE A 60 16.90 -0.09 12.33
C ILE A 60 15.82 0.87 11.85
N LEU A 61 14.55 0.54 12.07
CA LEU A 61 13.42 1.39 11.68
C LEU A 61 13.39 2.73 12.43
N GLU A 62 13.72 2.73 13.72
CA GLU A 62 13.83 3.94 14.51
C GLU A 62 14.96 4.85 14.03
N ASN A 63 16.14 4.30 13.75
CA ASN A 63 17.27 5.05 13.22
C ASN A 63 16.96 5.65 11.85
N TYR A 64 16.23 4.90 11.00
CA TYR A 64 15.75 5.42 9.71
C TYR A 64 14.79 6.60 9.92
N ALA A 65 13.79 6.45 10.79
CA ALA A 65 12.83 7.49 11.11
C ALA A 65 13.52 8.74 11.68
N GLN A 66 14.50 8.56 12.57
CA GLN A 66 15.31 9.66 13.11
C GLN A 66 16.07 10.42 12.01
N GLY A 67 16.65 9.70 11.04
CA GLY A 67 17.33 10.33 9.91
C GLY A 67 16.38 11.16 9.04
N VAL A 68 15.17 10.64 8.76
CA VAL A 68 14.13 11.39 8.04
C VAL A 68 13.72 12.64 8.81
N ASN A 69 13.47 12.51 10.11
CA ASN A 69 13.05 13.63 10.96
C ASN A 69 14.12 14.71 11.10
N SER A 70 15.40 14.32 11.15
CA SER A 70 16.51 15.28 11.15
C SER A 70 16.50 16.16 9.89
N PHE A 71 16.20 15.57 8.71
CA PHE A 71 16.05 16.35 7.49
C PHE A 71 14.80 17.25 7.53
N ILE A 72 13.66 16.74 8.03
CA ILE A 72 12.42 17.53 8.14
C ILE A 72 12.64 18.76 9.01
N GLU A 73 13.28 18.60 10.16
CA GLU A 73 13.59 19.71 11.10
C GLU A 73 14.53 20.73 10.47
N GLU A 74 15.59 20.29 9.81
CA GLU A 74 16.52 21.15 9.10
C GLU A 74 15.82 21.94 7.98
N ALA A 75 15.06 21.25 7.14
CA ALA A 75 14.35 21.86 6.02
C ALA A 75 13.28 22.87 6.49
N LYS A 76 12.59 22.58 7.60
CA LYS A 76 11.65 23.55 8.22
C LYS A 76 12.39 24.80 8.76
N ARG A 77 13.47 24.59 9.51
CA ARG A 77 14.26 25.68 10.10
C ARG A 77 14.84 26.61 9.03
N ASP A 78 15.33 26.01 7.94
CA ASP A 78 16.03 26.73 6.86
C ASP A 78 15.06 27.20 5.74
N ASN A 79 13.77 26.98 5.90
CA ASN A 79 12.73 27.24 4.88
C ASN A 79 13.03 26.58 3.51
N LYS A 80 13.49 25.33 3.55
CA LYS A 80 13.91 24.53 2.38
C LYS A 80 13.06 23.27 2.17
N LEU A 81 11.82 23.25 2.68
CA LEU A 81 10.89 22.18 2.37
C LEU A 81 10.64 22.10 0.86
N PRO A 82 10.42 20.90 0.29
CA PRO A 82 9.96 20.76 -1.08
C PRO A 82 8.80 21.69 -1.41
N TYR A 83 8.82 22.27 -2.61
CA TYR A 83 7.87 23.30 -3.04
C TYR A 83 6.41 22.83 -2.95
N GLU A 84 6.17 21.55 -3.15
CA GLU A 84 4.84 20.95 -3.14
C GLU A 84 4.13 21.13 -1.81
N PHE A 85 4.85 21.12 -0.68
CA PHE A 85 4.26 21.39 0.63
C PHE A 85 3.69 22.81 0.73
N SER A 86 4.41 23.78 0.16
CA SER A 86 3.94 25.17 0.07
C SER A 86 2.74 25.29 -0.86
N LEU A 87 2.77 24.60 -2.01
CA LEU A 87 1.71 24.63 -3.00
C LEU A 87 0.39 24.08 -2.44
N LEU A 88 0.46 22.98 -1.66
CA LEU A 88 -0.70 22.33 -1.05
C LEU A 88 -1.07 22.90 0.33
N GLY A 89 -0.28 23.86 0.85
CA GLY A 89 -0.59 24.57 2.07
C GLY A 89 -0.47 23.74 3.36
N TYR A 90 0.38 22.71 3.39
CA TYR A 90 0.61 21.90 4.59
C TYR A 90 2.09 21.65 4.88
N SER A 91 2.38 21.07 6.03
CA SER A 91 3.74 20.73 6.47
C SER A 91 3.84 19.24 6.77
N PRO A 92 4.98 18.59 6.44
CA PRO A 92 5.15 17.17 6.72
C PRO A 92 5.12 16.90 8.22
N GLU A 93 4.44 15.83 8.61
CA GLU A 93 4.50 15.26 9.95
C GLU A 93 5.81 14.49 10.14
N ASN A 94 6.20 14.27 11.38
CA ASN A 94 7.34 13.43 11.70
C ASN A 94 7.11 12.00 11.17
N TRP A 95 8.19 11.41 10.68
CA TRP A 95 8.21 10.02 10.22
C TRP A 95 8.33 9.06 11.39
N THR A 96 7.60 7.97 11.34
CA THR A 96 7.64 6.91 12.35
C THR A 96 8.07 5.57 11.75
N PRO A 97 8.54 4.61 12.56
CA PRO A 97 8.75 3.22 12.13
C PRO A 97 7.54 2.61 11.44
N ILE A 98 6.34 2.92 11.93
CA ILE A 98 5.08 2.43 11.36
C ILE A 98 4.86 2.96 9.93
N ASP A 99 5.26 4.20 9.64
CA ASP A 99 5.15 4.75 8.29
C ASP A 99 5.99 3.94 7.28
N SER A 100 7.21 3.56 7.66
CA SER A 100 8.08 2.71 6.84
C SER A 100 7.44 1.35 6.57
N LEU A 101 6.86 0.71 7.58
CA LEU A 101 6.17 -0.58 7.44
C LEU A 101 4.89 -0.46 6.63
N THR A 102 4.14 0.63 6.80
CA THR A 102 2.91 0.90 6.05
C THR A 102 3.21 1.04 4.56
N VAL A 103 4.25 1.82 4.21
CA VAL A 103 4.71 1.94 2.82
C VAL A 103 5.21 0.60 2.28
N GLY A 104 5.94 -0.19 3.08
CA GLY A 104 6.36 -1.54 2.68
C GLY A 104 5.19 -2.46 2.36
N LYS A 105 4.13 -2.44 3.19
CA LYS A 105 2.89 -3.20 2.92
C LYS A 105 2.14 -2.69 1.69
N TYR A 106 2.14 -1.37 1.47
CA TYR A 106 1.59 -0.78 0.26
C TYR A 106 2.34 -1.23 -0.99
N MET A 107 3.67 -1.23 -0.96
CA MET A 107 4.48 -1.74 -2.08
C MET A 107 4.19 -3.21 -2.37
N ALA A 108 4.06 -4.04 -1.34
CA ALA A 108 3.70 -5.46 -1.51
C ALA A 108 2.31 -5.61 -2.15
N TYR A 109 1.34 -4.77 -1.76
CA TYR A 109 0.02 -4.73 -2.37
C TYR A 109 0.08 -4.29 -3.83
N ASP A 110 0.78 -3.19 -4.13
CA ASP A 110 0.86 -2.59 -5.46
C ASP A 110 1.60 -3.49 -6.45
N LEU A 111 2.75 -4.03 -6.04
CA LEU A 111 3.55 -4.94 -6.86
C LEU A 111 2.94 -6.36 -6.94
N GLY A 112 2.18 -6.76 -5.95
CA GLY A 112 1.44 -8.03 -5.93
C GLY A 112 0.21 -8.06 -6.84
N GLY A 113 -0.25 -6.96 -7.30
CA GLY A 113 -1.26 -6.49 -8.27
C GLY A 113 -2.26 -7.45 -8.93
N HIS A 114 -2.59 -8.60 -8.34
CA HIS A 114 -3.41 -9.61 -9.00
C HIS A 114 -4.88 -9.69 -8.52
N TRP A 115 -5.28 -8.82 -7.60
CA TRP A 115 -6.65 -8.86 -7.04
C TRP A 115 -7.72 -8.66 -8.09
N ASP A 116 -7.53 -7.72 -9.00
CA ASP A 116 -8.48 -7.43 -10.07
C ASP A 116 -8.58 -8.62 -11.04
N HIS A 117 -7.45 -9.29 -11.31
CA HIS A 117 -7.42 -10.49 -12.11
C HIS A 117 -8.14 -11.67 -11.44
N LEU A 118 -8.01 -11.85 -10.13
CA LEU A 118 -8.71 -12.90 -9.40
C LEU A 118 -10.22 -12.71 -9.46
N GLY A 119 -10.71 -11.49 -9.23
CA GLY A 119 -12.11 -11.14 -9.36
C GLY A 119 -12.65 -11.38 -10.78
N PHE A 120 -11.91 -10.95 -11.79
CA PHE A 120 -12.24 -11.14 -13.19
C PHE A 120 -12.25 -12.63 -13.59
N ASN A 121 -11.23 -13.38 -13.19
CA ASN A 121 -11.14 -14.81 -13.46
C ASN A 121 -12.29 -15.60 -12.80
N ASN A 122 -12.65 -15.25 -11.57
CA ASN A 122 -13.80 -15.85 -10.90
C ASN A 122 -15.11 -15.51 -11.60
N TRP A 123 -15.26 -14.28 -12.08
CA TRP A 123 -16.43 -13.89 -12.88
C TRP A 123 -16.53 -14.67 -14.18
N ILE A 124 -15.40 -14.85 -14.92
CA ILE A 124 -15.37 -15.66 -16.14
C ILE A 124 -15.76 -17.11 -15.85
N LEU A 125 -15.17 -17.69 -14.79
CA LEU A 125 -15.46 -19.07 -14.41
C LEU A 125 -16.95 -19.30 -14.13
N ASN A 126 -17.58 -18.38 -13.42
CA ASN A 126 -18.98 -18.49 -13.03
C ASN A 126 -19.98 -18.15 -14.14
N ASN A 127 -19.61 -17.29 -15.10
CA ASN A 127 -20.54 -16.82 -16.13
C ASN A 127 -20.28 -17.41 -17.53
N LEU A 128 -19.03 -17.73 -17.85
CA LEU A 128 -18.61 -18.19 -19.18
C LEU A 128 -18.05 -19.61 -19.17
N GLY A 129 -17.80 -20.19 -17.99
CA GLY A 129 -17.29 -21.54 -17.82
C GLY A 129 -15.77 -21.67 -17.93
N GLU A 130 -15.27 -22.84 -17.49
CA GLU A 130 -13.84 -23.15 -17.35
C GLU A 130 -13.09 -23.15 -18.69
N GLU A 131 -13.73 -23.58 -19.77
CA GLU A 131 -13.13 -23.60 -21.11
C GLU A 131 -12.74 -22.19 -21.61
N ASN A 132 -13.63 -21.20 -21.40
CA ASN A 132 -13.35 -19.82 -21.75
C ASN A 132 -12.26 -19.21 -20.85
N LEU A 133 -12.22 -19.58 -19.57
CA LEU A 133 -11.17 -19.15 -18.67
C LEU A 133 -9.80 -19.65 -19.14
N LYS A 134 -9.68 -20.92 -19.53
CA LYS A 134 -8.43 -21.52 -20.05
C LYS A 134 -7.94 -20.85 -21.33
N GLN A 135 -8.85 -20.42 -22.20
CA GLN A 135 -8.48 -19.70 -23.44
C GLN A 135 -7.96 -18.29 -23.19
N LEU A 136 -8.42 -17.63 -22.14
CA LEU A 136 -8.05 -16.25 -21.81
C LEU A 136 -6.79 -16.16 -20.93
N LEU A 137 -6.44 -17.22 -20.22
CA LEU A 137 -5.25 -17.23 -19.37
C LEU A 137 -4.02 -17.72 -20.15
N PRO A 138 -2.87 -17.05 -20.03
CA PRO A 138 -1.61 -17.57 -20.57
C PRO A 138 -1.30 -18.96 -19.99
N ASP A 139 -0.72 -19.85 -20.79
CA ASP A 139 -0.33 -21.22 -20.37
C ASP A 139 0.51 -21.30 -19.11
N SER A 140 1.29 -20.25 -18.80
CA SER A 140 2.05 -20.12 -17.54
C SER A 140 1.18 -20.02 -16.30
N PHE A 141 -0.06 -19.54 -16.44
CA PHE A 141 -1.03 -19.42 -15.35
C PHE A 141 -1.81 -20.71 -15.11
N SER A 142 -2.07 -21.47 -16.19
CA SER A 142 -2.83 -22.73 -16.12
C SER A 142 -2.03 -23.89 -15.50
N LYS A 143 -0.71 -23.78 -15.44
CA LYS A 143 0.20 -24.83 -14.93
C LYS A 143 0.56 -24.70 -13.46
N ASN A 144 0.11 -23.66 -12.76
CA ASN A 144 0.41 -23.48 -11.36
C ASN A 144 -0.58 -24.27 -10.51
N LYS A 145 -0.12 -25.30 -9.80
CA LYS A 145 -0.94 -26.14 -8.90
C LYS A 145 -1.69 -25.33 -7.85
N ASP A 146 -1.12 -24.20 -7.41
CA ASP A 146 -1.74 -23.31 -6.43
C ASP A 146 -3.05 -22.71 -6.98
N ASN A 147 -3.14 -22.49 -8.30
CA ASN A 147 -4.37 -21.99 -8.94
C ASN A 147 -5.47 -23.06 -8.98
N GLU A 148 -5.14 -24.35 -9.09
CA GLU A 148 -6.13 -25.43 -9.01
C GLU A 148 -6.72 -25.55 -7.61
N GLU A 149 -5.94 -25.35 -6.56
CA GLU A 149 -6.44 -25.36 -5.19
C GLU A 149 -7.32 -24.13 -4.90
N ILE A 150 -6.95 -22.96 -5.40
CA ILE A 150 -7.75 -21.73 -5.29
C ILE A 150 -9.07 -21.86 -6.04
N ILE A 151 -9.07 -22.45 -7.25
CA ILE A 151 -10.28 -22.68 -8.04
C ILE A 151 -11.20 -23.67 -7.29
N LYS A 152 -10.66 -24.75 -6.72
CA LYS A 152 -11.42 -25.72 -5.93
C LYS A 152 -11.98 -25.12 -4.63
N ALA A 153 -11.22 -24.26 -3.95
CA ALA A 153 -11.67 -23.59 -2.73
C ALA A 153 -12.82 -22.60 -2.98
N ASN A 154 -12.84 -21.96 -4.16
CA ASN A 154 -13.87 -20.97 -4.51
C ASN A 154 -15.16 -21.58 -5.09
N GLN A 155 -15.19 -22.86 -5.46
CA GLN A 155 -16.40 -23.52 -5.97
C GLN A 155 -17.54 -23.66 -4.93
N GLY A 156 -17.29 -23.28 -3.67
CA GLY A 156 -18.29 -23.28 -2.60
C GLY A 156 -18.72 -21.90 -2.09
N ILE A 157 -18.20 -20.82 -2.65
CA ILE A 157 -18.51 -19.46 -2.21
C ILE A 157 -19.53 -18.84 -3.16
N ASP A 158 -20.78 -18.82 -2.75
CA ASP A 158 -21.85 -18.07 -3.42
C ASP A 158 -21.62 -16.55 -3.13
N VAL A 159 -20.94 -15.86 -4.04
CA VAL A 159 -20.77 -14.42 -3.98
C VAL A 159 -21.93 -13.75 -4.71
N SER A 160 -23.12 -13.83 -4.13
CA SER A 160 -24.22 -12.95 -4.49
C SER A 160 -23.92 -11.55 -3.93
N ILE A 161 -23.16 -10.77 -4.66
CA ILE A 161 -23.00 -9.33 -4.40
C ILE A 161 -24.33 -8.67 -4.81
N ARG A 162 -25.11 -8.26 -3.82
CA ARG A 162 -26.22 -7.32 -3.99
C ARG A 162 -25.70 -5.89 -4.02
#